data_d497bdb8685f1675f0ebebd0fa04cc99
#
_entry.id   d497bdb8685f1675f0ebebd0fa04cc99
#
_cell.length_a   1.000
_cell.length_b   1.000
_cell.length_c   1.000
_cell.angle_alpha   90.00
_cell.angle_beta   90.00
_cell.angle_gamma   90.00
#
_symmetry.space_group_name_H-M   'P 1'
#
loop_
_entity.id
_entity.type
_entity.pdbx_description
1 polymer ?
#
loop_
_entity_poly.entity_id
_entity_poly.type
_entity_poly.pdbx_seq_one_letter_code
_entity_poly.pdbx_strand_id
1 'polypeptide(L)'
;MSLIDWFAARRKDQFVGKVSQDTDEADGLWVKCSECSQVAYRKDLISNFNVCSNCGHHNRINSDERINIIADKNSFKEFDSSLSPTDPLGFKDRRAYADRIKESQAGTGLRDGVVTGICSVNSMPLALAVMDFRFMGGSMGSVVGEKITRIIERATLENFPILIVCASGGARMQEGMLSLMQMAKISGALKKHKEKNLLYMPLLTHPTTGGVTASFAMLGDLILAEPKALIGFAGRRVIEQTLREKLPDNFQTAEYLLEHGFVDVIVKRKDLKDTLTKILKIHGVKELAEANI
;
A
#
# COMPACT_ATOMS: atom_id res chain seq x y z
N MET A 1 21.34 -6.79 41.06
CA MET A 1 20.80 -6.57 39.71
C MET A 1 21.53 -5.39 39.08
N SER A 2 22.27 -5.63 37.99
CA SER A 2 23.03 -4.58 37.29
C SER A 2 22.08 -3.71 36.51
N LEU A 3 22.41 -2.42 36.32
CA LEU A 3 21.69 -1.51 35.43
C LEU A 3 21.53 -2.07 34.00
N ILE A 4 22.49 -2.88 33.56
CA ILE A 4 22.48 -3.57 32.29
C ILE A 4 21.37 -4.63 32.22
N ASP A 5 21.13 -5.38 33.30
CA ASP A 5 20.07 -6.38 33.41
C ASP A 5 18.68 -5.74 33.41
N TRP A 6 18.56 -4.56 34.03
CA TRP A 6 17.32 -3.78 34.07
C TRP A 6 16.96 -3.22 32.67
N PHE A 7 17.95 -2.75 31.90
CA PHE A 7 17.74 -2.32 30.52
C PHE A 7 17.45 -3.49 29.58
N ALA A 8 18.07 -4.67 29.81
CA ALA A 8 17.80 -5.86 29.02
C ALA A 8 16.38 -6.40 29.21
N ALA A 9 15.88 -6.39 30.46
CA ALA A 9 14.50 -6.80 30.78
C ALA A 9 13.46 -5.85 30.12
N ARG A 10 13.67 -4.54 30.15
CA ARG A 10 12.76 -3.56 29.55
C ARG A 10 12.76 -3.55 28.02
N ARG A 11 13.85 -4.00 27.37
CA ARG A 11 13.91 -4.16 25.90
C ARG A 11 13.11 -5.35 25.39
N LYS A 12 12.81 -6.36 26.22
CA LYS A 12 12.01 -7.52 25.82
C LYS A 12 10.53 -7.20 25.61
N ASP A 13 9.98 -6.16 26.26
CA ASP A 13 8.55 -5.88 26.22
C ASP A 13 8.12 -4.86 25.16
N GLN A 14 9.03 -4.26 24.36
CA GLN A 14 8.68 -3.15 23.49
C GLN A 14 8.72 -3.40 21.97
N PHE A 15 9.16 -4.56 21.48
CA PHE A 15 9.16 -4.82 20.04
C PHE A 15 8.99 -6.30 19.68
N VAL A 16 7.82 -6.86 19.97
CA VAL A 16 7.26 -7.95 19.16
C VAL A 16 5.76 -7.76 19.16
N GLY A 17 5.24 -7.13 18.11
CA GLY A 17 3.89 -7.45 17.67
C GLY A 17 3.91 -8.93 17.32
N LYS A 18 3.51 -9.78 18.26
CA LYS A 18 3.22 -11.18 17.97
C LYS A 18 2.16 -11.22 16.90
N VAL A 19 2.53 -11.54 15.68
CA VAL A 19 1.66 -12.29 14.78
C VAL A 19 1.50 -13.63 15.48
N SER A 20 0.43 -13.81 16.21
CA SER A 20 0.02 -15.10 16.75
C SER A 20 -0.33 -15.98 15.56
N GLN A 21 0.61 -16.86 15.19
CA GLN A 21 0.27 -18.11 14.53
C GLN A 21 -0.35 -19.02 15.59
N ASP A 22 -1.36 -19.73 15.17
CA ASP A 22 -2.09 -20.79 15.85
C ASP A 22 -3.12 -20.32 16.88
N THR A 23 -4.33 -20.22 16.40
CA THR A 23 -5.52 -20.47 17.20
C THR A 23 -6.54 -21.22 16.35
N ASP A 24 -7.16 -22.21 16.97
CA ASP A 24 -8.14 -23.15 16.45
C ASP A 24 -9.13 -22.58 15.41
N GLU A 25 -9.67 -23.44 14.54
CA GLU A 25 -10.63 -23.07 13.48
C GLU A 25 -11.83 -22.22 13.98
N ALA A 26 -12.17 -22.29 15.26
CA ALA A 26 -13.18 -21.43 15.90
C ALA A 26 -12.72 -19.97 16.10
N ASP A 27 -11.43 -19.71 16.34
CA ASP A 27 -10.87 -18.36 16.52
C ASP A 27 -10.75 -17.58 15.20
N GLY A 28 -10.69 -18.29 14.06
CA GLY A 28 -10.66 -17.68 12.72
C GLY A 28 -11.98 -17.04 12.28
N LEU A 29 -13.10 -17.33 12.96
CA LEU A 29 -14.44 -16.84 12.61
C LEU A 29 -14.73 -15.42 13.13
N TRP A 30 -14.03 -14.99 14.18
CA TRP A 30 -14.24 -13.70 14.84
C TRP A 30 -13.02 -12.81 14.72
N VAL A 31 -13.22 -11.56 14.41
CA VAL A 31 -12.15 -10.55 14.26
C VAL A 31 -12.43 -9.40 15.19
N LYS A 32 -11.45 -9.03 16.01
CA LYS A 32 -11.51 -7.86 16.88
C LYS A 32 -10.99 -6.64 16.13
N CYS A 33 -11.79 -5.59 16.07
CA CYS A 33 -11.37 -4.32 15.49
C CYS A 33 -10.22 -3.72 16.30
N SER A 34 -9.13 -3.35 15.62
CA SER A 34 -7.95 -2.75 16.26
C SER A 34 -8.22 -1.36 16.85
N GLU A 35 -9.22 -0.65 16.34
CA GLU A 35 -9.55 0.71 16.75
C GLU A 35 -10.53 0.75 17.93
N CYS A 36 -11.71 0.12 17.78
CA CYS A 36 -12.77 0.19 18.78
C CYS A 36 -12.94 -1.08 19.62
N SER A 37 -12.10 -2.09 19.40
CA SER A 37 -12.15 -3.40 20.09
C SER A 37 -13.46 -4.20 19.91
N GLN A 38 -14.40 -3.73 19.11
CA GLN A 38 -15.61 -4.49 18.76
C GLN A 38 -15.23 -5.78 18.05
N VAL A 39 -15.88 -6.88 18.45
CA VAL A 39 -15.73 -8.18 17.78
C VAL A 39 -16.79 -8.29 16.69
N ALA A 40 -16.39 -8.67 15.50
CA ALA A 40 -17.26 -8.87 14.35
C ALA A 40 -17.04 -10.25 13.74
N TYR A 41 -18.07 -10.83 13.13
CA TYR A 41 -17.95 -12.05 12.39
C TYR A 41 -17.17 -11.82 11.09
N ARG A 42 -16.20 -12.67 10.78
CA ARG A 42 -15.29 -12.48 9.64
C ARG A 42 -16.00 -12.34 8.30
N LYS A 43 -17.07 -13.12 8.08
CA LYS A 43 -17.84 -13.02 6.83
C LYS A 43 -18.57 -11.69 6.69
N ASP A 44 -19.09 -11.14 7.79
CA ASP A 44 -19.77 -9.85 7.79
C ASP A 44 -18.76 -8.72 7.54
N LEU A 45 -17.55 -8.85 8.11
CA LEU A 45 -16.48 -7.89 7.87
C LEU A 45 -16.04 -7.90 6.39
N ILE A 46 -15.89 -9.08 5.79
CA ILE A 46 -15.55 -9.23 4.36
C ILE A 46 -16.65 -8.66 3.48
N SER A 47 -17.93 -8.96 3.77
CA SER A 47 -19.07 -8.41 3.00
C SER A 47 -19.18 -6.90 3.10
N ASN A 48 -18.66 -6.30 4.19
CA ASN A 48 -18.53 -4.86 4.38
C ASN A 48 -17.14 -4.32 3.97
N PHE A 49 -16.47 -4.93 2.98
CA PHE A 49 -15.18 -4.50 2.46
C PHE A 49 -14.07 -4.42 3.52
N ASN A 50 -14.09 -5.28 4.54
CA ASN A 50 -13.18 -5.23 5.69
C ASN A 50 -13.22 -3.89 6.45
N VAL A 51 -14.35 -3.20 6.45
CA VAL A 51 -14.60 -1.98 7.21
C VAL A 51 -15.42 -2.31 8.45
N CYS A 52 -14.98 -1.87 9.61
CA CYS A 52 -15.69 -2.08 10.87
C CYS A 52 -17.05 -1.38 10.84
N SER A 53 -18.14 -2.12 11.04
CA SER A 53 -19.50 -1.58 11.05
C SER A 53 -19.76 -0.62 12.22
N ASN A 54 -19.03 -0.76 13.33
CA ASN A 54 -19.19 0.06 14.52
C ASN A 54 -18.51 1.43 14.42
N CYS A 55 -17.20 1.45 14.07
CA CYS A 55 -16.41 2.69 14.09
C CYS A 55 -15.97 3.18 12.70
N GLY A 56 -16.29 2.44 11.63
CA GLY A 56 -15.88 2.79 10.27
C GLY A 56 -14.38 2.60 10.00
N HIS A 57 -13.64 1.95 10.90
CA HIS A 57 -12.21 1.69 10.68
C HIS A 57 -12.00 0.76 9.48
N HIS A 58 -11.13 1.18 8.57
CA HIS A 58 -10.71 0.42 7.41
C HIS A 58 -9.59 -0.53 7.80
N ASN A 59 -9.90 -1.81 8.07
CA ASN A 59 -8.88 -2.81 8.35
C ASN A 59 -7.98 -3.02 7.14
N ARG A 60 -6.73 -3.46 7.37
CA ARG A 60 -5.84 -3.82 6.26
C ARG A 60 -6.42 -4.98 5.46
N ILE A 61 -6.27 -4.90 4.16
CA ILE A 61 -6.62 -5.95 3.21
C ILE A 61 -5.41 -6.29 2.34
N ASN A 62 -5.41 -7.49 1.80
CA ASN A 62 -4.36 -7.95 0.90
C ASN A 62 -4.55 -7.42 -0.53
N SER A 63 -3.56 -7.68 -1.39
CA SER A 63 -3.59 -7.23 -2.80
C SER A 63 -4.75 -7.83 -3.58
N ASP A 64 -5.07 -9.12 -3.38
CA ASP A 64 -6.16 -9.78 -4.11
C ASP A 64 -7.52 -9.22 -3.72
N GLU A 65 -7.77 -9.02 -2.42
CA GLU A 65 -8.99 -8.36 -1.93
C GLU A 65 -9.12 -6.95 -2.50
N ARG A 66 -8.02 -6.21 -2.60
CA ARG A 66 -8.00 -4.86 -3.17
C ARG A 66 -8.32 -4.87 -4.66
N ILE A 67 -7.71 -5.76 -5.42
CA ILE A 67 -7.96 -5.92 -6.86
C ILE A 67 -9.44 -6.25 -7.08
N ASN A 68 -10.00 -7.19 -6.31
CA ASN A 68 -11.41 -7.59 -6.43
C ASN A 68 -12.42 -6.45 -6.12
N ILE A 69 -12.03 -5.45 -5.30
CA ILE A 69 -12.85 -4.27 -5.02
C ILE A 69 -12.82 -3.30 -6.20
N ILE A 70 -11.70 -3.19 -6.90
CA ILE A 70 -11.45 -2.19 -7.95
C ILE A 70 -11.85 -2.72 -9.32
N ALA A 71 -11.33 -3.87 -9.70
CA ALA A 71 -11.46 -4.42 -11.03
C ALA A 71 -12.86 -4.99 -11.30
N ASP A 72 -13.22 -5.01 -12.57
CA ASP A 72 -14.36 -5.80 -13.03
C ASP A 72 -14.04 -7.28 -12.90
N LYS A 73 -15.08 -8.10 -12.70
CA LYS A 73 -14.90 -9.52 -12.50
C LYS A 73 -14.14 -10.15 -13.68
N ASN A 74 -13.07 -10.87 -13.36
CA ASN A 74 -12.18 -11.57 -14.31
C ASN A 74 -11.45 -10.67 -15.32
N SER A 75 -11.41 -9.35 -15.11
CA SER A 75 -10.72 -8.43 -16.02
C SER A 75 -9.24 -8.21 -15.69
N PHE A 76 -8.80 -8.54 -14.47
CA PHE A 76 -7.43 -8.31 -14.06
C PHE A 76 -6.46 -9.31 -14.69
N LYS A 77 -5.48 -8.80 -15.41
CA LYS A 77 -4.38 -9.56 -16.00
C LYS A 77 -3.07 -9.13 -15.36
N GLU A 78 -2.48 -10.02 -14.55
CA GLU A 78 -1.21 -9.74 -13.87
C GLU A 78 -0.03 -9.71 -14.84
N PHE A 79 0.93 -8.81 -14.58
CA PHE A 79 2.22 -8.72 -15.27
C PHE A 79 3.38 -8.84 -14.29
N ASP A 80 4.52 -9.33 -14.79
CA ASP A 80 5.77 -9.44 -14.04
C ASP A 80 5.65 -10.27 -12.75
N SER A 81 4.73 -11.24 -12.71
CA SER A 81 4.50 -12.11 -11.53
C SER A 81 5.73 -12.95 -11.13
N SER A 82 6.64 -13.22 -12.06
CA SER A 82 7.85 -14.02 -11.83
C SER A 82 9.00 -13.25 -11.18
N LEU A 83 8.95 -11.90 -11.17
CA LEU A 83 10.02 -11.10 -10.59
C LEU A 83 10.10 -11.30 -9.07
N SER A 84 11.30 -11.59 -8.59
CA SER A 84 11.58 -11.89 -7.19
C SER A 84 12.83 -11.14 -6.72
N PRO A 85 12.87 -10.62 -5.49
CA PRO A 85 14.02 -9.91 -4.96
C PRO A 85 15.19 -10.86 -4.79
N THR A 86 16.39 -10.32 -4.98
CA THR A 86 17.67 -10.94 -4.65
C THR A 86 18.30 -10.17 -3.50
N ASP A 87 19.35 -10.73 -2.91
CA ASP A 87 20.15 -10.06 -1.88
C ASP A 87 21.51 -9.66 -2.44
N PRO A 88 21.58 -8.58 -3.27
CA PRO A 88 22.85 -8.19 -3.92
C PRO A 88 23.89 -7.62 -2.94
N LEU A 89 23.46 -7.23 -1.73
CA LEU A 89 24.33 -6.65 -0.71
C LEU A 89 24.77 -7.65 0.35
N GLY A 90 24.21 -8.87 0.37
CA GLY A 90 24.44 -9.84 1.43
C GLY A 90 24.02 -9.29 2.81
N PHE A 91 22.93 -8.52 2.86
CA PHE A 91 22.55 -7.79 4.08
C PHE A 91 22.18 -8.73 5.21
N LYS A 92 22.76 -8.48 6.37
CA LYS A 92 22.47 -9.20 7.60
C LYS A 92 22.51 -8.25 8.80
N ASP A 93 21.42 -8.19 9.53
CA ASP A 93 21.35 -7.64 10.88
C ASP A 93 21.19 -8.79 11.89
N ARG A 94 20.08 -8.91 12.60
CA ARG A 94 19.76 -10.06 13.46
C ARG A 94 19.41 -11.32 12.64
N ARG A 95 19.00 -11.14 11.37
CA ARG A 95 18.63 -12.21 10.43
C ARG A 95 19.09 -11.80 9.02
N ALA A 96 19.48 -12.79 8.21
CA ALA A 96 19.84 -12.53 6.81
C ALA A 96 18.62 -12.03 6.00
N TYR A 97 18.83 -11.11 5.08
CA TYR A 97 17.76 -10.60 4.23
C TYR A 97 17.16 -11.69 3.35
N ALA A 98 17.99 -12.59 2.80
CA ALA A 98 17.54 -13.74 2.03
C ALA A 98 16.55 -14.64 2.79
N ASP A 99 16.72 -14.81 4.12
CA ASP A 99 15.79 -15.58 4.95
C ASP A 99 14.45 -14.84 5.14
N ARG A 100 14.50 -13.53 5.29
CA ARG A 100 13.27 -12.70 5.40
C ARG A 100 12.47 -12.73 4.10
N ILE A 101 13.14 -12.72 2.94
CA ILE A 101 12.48 -12.86 1.63
C ILE A 101 11.72 -14.20 1.58
N LYS A 102 12.39 -15.32 1.87
CA LYS A 102 11.78 -16.66 1.86
C LYS A 102 10.57 -16.75 2.80
N GLU A 103 10.72 -16.25 4.03
CA GLU A 103 9.62 -16.22 5.01
C GLU A 103 8.44 -15.39 4.53
N SER A 104 8.69 -14.19 3.98
CA SER A 104 7.62 -13.33 3.46
C SER A 104 6.92 -13.96 2.26
N GLN A 105 7.67 -14.61 1.36
CA GLN A 105 7.12 -15.35 0.22
C GLN A 105 6.25 -16.52 0.68
N ALA A 106 6.73 -17.31 1.64
CA ALA A 106 5.97 -18.43 2.19
C ALA A 106 4.69 -17.98 2.93
N GLY A 107 4.78 -16.88 3.69
CA GLY A 107 3.65 -16.37 4.48
C GLY A 107 2.59 -15.61 3.67
N THR A 108 2.96 -15.06 2.51
CA THR A 108 2.04 -14.23 1.71
C THR A 108 1.62 -14.87 0.39
N GLY A 109 2.39 -15.81 -0.13
CA GLY A 109 2.25 -16.34 -1.49
C GLY A 109 2.78 -15.41 -2.58
N LEU A 110 3.19 -14.19 -2.23
CA LEU A 110 3.68 -13.19 -3.17
C LEU A 110 5.18 -13.34 -3.44
N ARG A 111 5.64 -12.96 -4.62
CA ARG A 111 7.08 -12.88 -4.93
C ARG A 111 7.73 -11.65 -4.32
N ASP A 112 7.02 -10.51 -4.28
CA ASP A 112 7.41 -9.27 -3.58
C ASP A 112 6.17 -8.44 -3.23
N GLY A 113 6.36 -7.31 -2.54
CA GLY A 113 5.34 -6.48 -1.92
C GLY A 113 4.44 -5.67 -2.86
N VAL A 114 4.32 -6.04 -4.14
CA VAL A 114 3.41 -5.39 -5.09
C VAL A 114 2.90 -6.37 -6.14
N VAL A 115 1.61 -6.26 -6.48
CA VAL A 115 0.98 -6.93 -7.62
C VAL A 115 0.66 -5.86 -8.66
N THR A 116 1.01 -6.11 -9.93
CA THR A 116 0.82 -5.16 -11.04
C THR A 116 0.12 -5.81 -12.21
N GLY A 117 -0.79 -5.08 -12.85
CA GLY A 117 -1.55 -5.61 -13.97
C GLY A 117 -2.39 -4.57 -14.68
N ILE A 118 -3.16 -4.99 -15.66
CA ILE A 118 -4.20 -4.19 -16.32
C ILE A 118 -5.55 -4.82 -16.01
N CYS A 119 -6.54 -3.98 -15.79
CA CYS A 119 -7.93 -4.39 -15.57
C CYS A 119 -8.89 -3.41 -16.26
N SER A 120 -10.19 -3.69 -16.15
CA SER A 120 -11.24 -2.71 -16.40
C SER A 120 -11.93 -2.30 -15.09
N VAL A 121 -12.46 -1.08 -15.09
CA VAL A 121 -13.32 -0.53 -14.04
C VAL A 121 -14.58 0.00 -14.73
N ASN A 122 -15.71 -0.71 -14.59
CA ASN A 122 -16.93 -0.47 -15.35
C ASN A 122 -16.63 -0.31 -16.86
N SER A 123 -15.95 -1.33 -17.41
CA SER A 123 -15.52 -1.44 -18.81
C SER A 123 -14.46 -0.43 -19.27
N MET A 124 -13.98 0.47 -18.44
CA MET A 124 -12.91 1.41 -18.77
C MET A 124 -11.53 0.82 -18.41
N PRO A 125 -10.53 0.90 -19.27
CA PRO A 125 -9.19 0.35 -19.02
C PRO A 125 -8.48 1.10 -17.90
N LEU A 126 -7.75 0.35 -17.07
CA LEU A 126 -6.95 0.88 -15.97
C LEU A 126 -5.70 0.03 -15.77
N ALA A 127 -4.53 0.65 -15.79
CA ALA A 127 -3.33 0.03 -15.26
C ALA A 127 -3.34 0.13 -13.72
N LEU A 128 -3.02 -0.96 -13.05
CA LEU A 128 -3.18 -1.09 -11.60
C LEU A 128 -1.90 -1.64 -10.98
N ALA A 129 -1.41 -0.97 -9.94
CA ALA A 129 -0.40 -1.47 -9.03
C ALA A 129 -0.95 -1.49 -7.61
N VAL A 130 -0.86 -2.62 -6.91
CA VAL A 130 -1.36 -2.76 -5.54
C VAL A 130 -0.24 -3.24 -4.63
N MET A 131 0.22 -2.37 -3.75
CA MET A 131 1.20 -2.72 -2.71
C MET A 131 0.53 -3.55 -1.62
N ASP A 132 1.23 -4.58 -1.14
CA ASP A 132 0.75 -5.46 -0.09
C ASP A 132 1.61 -5.32 1.18
N PHE A 133 1.00 -4.80 2.23
CA PHE A 133 1.70 -4.54 3.50
C PHE A 133 2.16 -5.82 4.21
N ARG A 134 1.58 -6.98 3.89
CA ARG A 134 1.96 -8.26 4.50
C ARG A 134 3.38 -8.66 4.11
N PHE A 135 3.85 -8.28 2.90
CA PHE A 135 5.21 -8.57 2.46
C PHE A 135 6.17 -7.51 3.01
N MET A 136 6.89 -7.84 4.07
CA MET A 136 7.90 -6.98 4.72
C MET A 136 7.43 -5.54 5.00
N GLY A 137 6.17 -5.38 5.48
CA GLY A 137 5.59 -4.06 5.75
C GLY A 137 5.35 -3.23 4.48
N GLY A 138 5.15 -3.85 3.32
CA GLY A 138 4.99 -3.16 2.04
C GLY A 138 6.21 -2.32 1.64
N SER A 139 7.39 -2.64 2.19
CA SER A 139 8.59 -1.85 1.93
C SER A 139 9.01 -1.91 0.46
N MET A 140 9.33 -0.75 -0.11
CA MET A 140 9.74 -0.61 -1.51
C MET A 140 11.20 -1.04 -1.67
N GLY A 141 11.44 -2.22 -2.26
CA GLY A 141 12.73 -2.69 -2.74
C GLY A 141 12.85 -2.52 -4.26
N SER A 142 13.92 -3.05 -4.81
CA SER A 142 14.24 -3.01 -6.25
C SER A 142 13.15 -3.62 -7.12
N VAL A 143 12.59 -4.77 -6.72
CA VAL A 143 11.53 -5.45 -7.49
C VAL A 143 10.22 -4.69 -7.42
N VAL A 144 9.83 -4.15 -6.26
CA VAL A 144 8.64 -3.28 -6.14
C VAL A 144 8.78 -2.09 -7.09
N GLY A 145 9.92 -1.41 -7.06
CA GLY A 145 10.17 -0.26 -7.94
C GLY A 145 10.19 -0.64 -9.42
N GLU A 146 10.78 -1.79 -9.77
CA GLU A 146 10.78 -2.30 -11.14
C GLU A 146 9.38 -2.60 -11.65
N LYS A 147 8.58 -3.36 -10.89
CA LYS A 147 7.21 -3.72 -11.28
C LYS A 147 6.34 -2.47 -11.45
N ILE A 148 6.42 -1.50 -10.52
CA ILE A 148 5.69 -0.23 -10.64
C ILE A 148 6.16 0.57 -11.87
N THR A 149 7.46 0.64 -12.11
CA THR A 149 7.99 1.32 -13.30
C THR A 149 7.47 0.69 -14.59
N ARG A 150 7.54 -0.63 -14.72
CA ARG A 150 7.07 -1.36 -15.91
C ARG A 150 5.59 -1.18 -16.19
N ILE A 151 4.75 -1.21 -15.16
CA ILE A 151 3.32 -1.02 -15.37
C ILE A 151 2.99 0.43 -15.76
N ILE A 152 3.74 1.44 -15.26
CA ILE A 152 3.62 2.83 -15.70
C ILE A 152 4.04 2.97 -17.18
N GLU A 153 5.18 2.37 -17.56
CA GLU A 153 5.66 2.40 -18.94
C GLU A 153 4.67 1.73 -19.91
N ARG A 154 4.11 0.59 -19.51
CA ARG A 154 3.06 -0.11 -20.26
C ARG A 154 1.79 0.76 -20.39
N ALA A 155 1.30 1.32 -19.29
CA ALA A 155 0.16 2.24 -19.29
C ALA A 155 0.41 3.43 -20.23
N THR A 156 1.64 3.95 -20.23
CA THR A 156 2.04 5.04 -21.13
C THR A 156 2.03 4.64 -22.60
N LEU A 157 2.45 3.43 -22.92
CA LEU A 157 2.44 2.90 -24.29
C LEU A 157 1.01 2.64 -24.79
N GLU A 158 0.17 2.07 -23.94
CA GLU A 158 -1.22 1.72 -24.24
C GLU A 158 -2.20 2.89 -24.09
N ASN A 159 -1.72 4.07 -23.63
CA ASN A 159 -2.51 5.27 -23.32
C ASN A 159 -3.61 5.02 -22.27
N PHE A 160 -3.32 4.22 -21.26
CA PHE A 160 -4.22 3.94 -20.16
C PHE A 160 -3.91 4.84 -18.95
N PRO A 161 -4.93 5.23 -18.17
CA PRO A 161 -4.72 5.82 -16.85
C PRO A 161 -4.09 4.79 -15.90
N ILE A 162 -3.45 5.26 -14.83
CA ILE A 162 -2.86 4.37 -13.83
C ILE A 162 -3.33 4.70 -12.43
N LEU A 163 -3.65 3.66 -11.65
CA LEU A 163 -3.91 3.72 -10.22
C LEU A 163 -2.81 2.94 -9.48
N ILE A 164 -2.16 3.59 -8.52
CA ILE A 164 -1.21 2.94 -7.62
C ILE A 164 -1.78 2.96 -6.20
N VAL A 165 -2.14 1.79 -5.67
CA VAL A 165 -2.59 1.64 -4.29
C VAL A 165 -1.36 1.50 -3.40
N CYS A 166 -1.13 2.50 -2.57
CA CYS A 166 0.01 2.59 -1.67
C CYS A 166 -0.33 2.00 -0.30
N ALA A 167 0.46 1.03 0.14
CA ALA A 167 0.40 0.43 1.48
C ALA A 167 1.83 0.08 1.91
N SER A 168 2.54 0.99 2.59
CA SER A 168 3.98 0.87 2.76
C SER A 168 4.53 1.56 3.99
N GLY A 169 5.50 0.90 4.64
CA GLY A 169 6.37 1.49 5.65
C GLY A 169 7.53 2.32 5.07
N GLY A 170 7.68 2.42 3.74
CA GLY A 170 8.73 3.20 3.09
C GLY A 170 9.76 2.38 2.30
N ALA A 171 10.97 2.92 2.13
CA ALA A 171 12.05 2.24 1.42
C ALA A 171 12.59 1.02 2.20
N ARG A 172 12.90 -0.07 1.49
CA ARG A 172 13.43 -1.31 2.07
C ARG A 172 14.90 -1.14 2.45
N MET A 173 15.16 -1.00 3.75
CA MET A 173 16.50 -0.70 4.25
C MET A 173 17.54 -1.78 3.92
N GLN A 174 17.11 -3.03 3.78
CA GLN A 174 17.99 -4.17 3.46
C GLN A 174 18.62 -4.07 2.07
N GLU A 175 18.01 -3.31 1.17
CA GLU A 175 18.54 -3.07 -0.18
C GLU A 175 19.27 -1.71 -0.30
N GLY A 176 19.40 -0.95 0.79
CA GLY A 176 20.17 0.29 0.85
C GLY A 176 19.84 1.28 -0.26
N MET A 177 20.86 1.75 -0.98
CA MET A 177 20.71 2.72 -2.09
C MET A 177 19.82 2.19 -3.22
N LEU A 178 19.75 0.89 -3.45
CA LEU A 178 18.88 0.33 -4.49
C LEU A 178 17.42 0.65 -4.24
N SER A 179 16.98 0.60 -2.97
CA SER A 179 15.62 1.02 -2.58
C SER A 179 15.39 2.52 -2.82
N LEU A 180 16.34 3.36 -2.44
CA LEU A 180 16.22 4.81 -2.59
C LEU A 180 16.15 5.21 -4.08
N MET A 181 16.92 4.57 -4.93
CA MET A 181 16.91 4.84 -6.38
C MET A 181 15.59 4.45 -7.05
N GLN A 182 14.77 3.58 -6.44
CA GLN A 182 13.44 3.28 -6.97
C GLN A 182 12.51 4.51 -6.93
N MET A 183 12.65 5.39 -5.94
CA MET A 183 11.89 6.65 -5.89
C MET A 183 12.13 7.49 -7.15
N ALA A 184 13.38 7.69 -7.52
CA ALA A 184 13.74 8.43 -8.72
C ALA A 184 13.28 7.74 -10.01
N LYS A 185 13.43 6.41 -10.07
CA LYS A 185 13.05 5.58 -11.21
C LYS A 185 11.55 5.66 -11.50
N ILE A 186 10.71 5.44 -10.48
CA ILE A 186 9.25 5.54 -10.60
C ILE A 186 8.82 6.96 -10.97
N SER A 187 9.40 7.98 -10.32
CA SER A 187 9.10 9.39 -10.63
C SER A 187 9.45 9.75 -12.08
N GLY A 188 10.58 9.22 -12.61
CA GLY A 188 10.96 9.40 -14.01
C GLY A 188 9.96 8.74 -14.99
N ALA A 189 9.43 7.57 -14.67
CA ALA A 189 8.39 6.92 -15.48
C ALA A 189 7.07 7.71 -15.45
N LEU A 190 6.66 8.20 -14.28
CA LEU A 190 5.47 9.05 -14.13
C LEU A 190 5.61 10.38 -14.88
N LYS A 191 6.81 10.95 -14.94
CA LYS A 191 7.07 12.16 -15.75
C LYS A 191 6.76 11.92 -17.23
N LYS A 192 7.20 10.78 -17.79
CA LYS A 192 6.90 10.39 -19.17
C LYS A 192 5.39 10.12 -19.39
N HIS A 193 4.72 9.53 -18.40
CA HIS A 193 3.29 9.31 -18.41
C HIS A 193 2.51 10.63 -18.49
N LYS A 194 2.90 11.60 -17.65
CA LYS A 194 2.33 12.95 -17.61
C LYS A 194 2.58 13.72 -18.92
N GLU A 195 3.72 13.55 -19.58
CA GLU A 195 4.03 14.19 -20.86
C GLU A 195 3.06 13.76 -21.99
N LYS A 196 2.41 12.61 -21.84
CA LYS A 196 1.31 12.14 -22.70
C LYS A 196 -0.08 12.59 -22.23
N ASN A 197 -0.18 13.43 -21.20
CA ASN A 197 -1.43 13.88 -20.58
C ASN A 197 -2.30 12.71 -20.10
N LEU A 198 -1.68 11.63 -19.60
CA LEU A 198 -2.37 10.48 -19.04
C LEU A 198 -2.53 10.61 -17.54
N LEU A 199 -3.70 10.22 -17.05
CA LEU A 199 -4.09 10.35 -15.65
C LEU A 199 -3.33 9.39 -14.74
N TYR A 200 -2.71 9.93 -13.68
CA TYR A 200 -2.15 9.18 -12.58
C TYR A 200 -2.87 9.45 -11.26
N MET A 201 -3.35 8.39 -10.61
CA MET A 201 -4.03 8.43 -9.33
C MET A 201 -3.29 7.54 -8.31
N PRO A 202 -2.66 8.06 -7.27
CA PRO A 202 -2.32 7.29 -6.08
C PRO A 202 -3.54 7.16 -5.16
N LEU A 203 -3.77 5.95 -4.62
CA LEU A 203 -4.69 5.71 -3.51
C LEU A 203 -3.86 5.41 -2.25
N LEU A 204 -3.88 6.33 -1.30
CA LEU A 204 -3.11 6.25 -0.07
C LEU A 204 -3.89 5.47 0.98
N THR A 205 -3.38 4.31 1.40
CA THR A 205 -4.01 3.48 2.42
C THR A 205 -3.17 3.41 3.71
N HIS A 206 -3.71 2.81 4.75
CA HIS A 206 -3.03 2.73 6.06
C HIS A 206 -2.04 1.56 6.15
N PRO A 207 -0.72 1.84 6.38
CA PRO A 207 -0.04 3.13 6.32
C PRO A 207 0.58 3.40 4.93
N THR A 208 0.81 4.68 4.60
CA THR A 208 1.67 5.09 3.48
C THR A 208 2.72 6.04 4.02
N THR A 209 3.98 5.58 4.16
CA THR A 209 5.01 6.34 4.88
C THR A 209 6.37 6.30 4.19
N GLY A 210 7.29 7.10 4.69
CA GLY A 210 8.71 7.13 4.30
C GLY A 210 8.95 7.50 2.85
N GLY A 211 9.83 6.77 2.17
CA GLY A 211 10.21 7.01 0.78
C GLY A 211 9.06 6.90 -0.22
N VAL A 212 8.01 6.11 0.07
CA VAL A 212 6.83 6.02 -0.80
C VAL A 212 6.06 7.33 -0.78
N THR A 213 5.76 7.88 0.41
CA THR A 213 5.13 9.20 0.53
C THR A 213 6.00 10.32 -0.05
N ALA A 214 7.33 10.28 0.21
CA ALA A 214 8.26 11.30 -0.29
C ALA A 214 8.53 11.23 -1.80
N SER A 215 7.85 10.34 -2.52
CA SER A 215 8.03 10.18 -3.97
C SER A 215 6.69 9.99 -4.69
N PHE A 216 6.49 8.87 -5.34
CA PHE A 216 5.37 8.67 -6.26
C PHE A 216 3.98 8.79 -5.61
N ALA A 217 3.82 8.52 -4.32
CA ALA A 217 2.53 8.63 -3.65
C ALA A 217 1.98 10.08 -3.61
N MET A 218 2.85 11.09 -3.74
CA MET A 218 2.46 12.52 -3.77
C MET A 218 2.64 13.17 -5.15
N LEU A 219 2.78 12.37 -6.21
CA LEU A 219 2.94 12.88 -7.59
C LEU A 219 1.68 12.72 -8.44
N GLY A 220 0.55 12.36 -7.83
CA GLY A 220 -0.72 12.16 -8.53
C GLY A 220 -1.30 13.42 -9.13
N ASP A 221 -2.04 13.27 -10.23
CA ASP A 221 -2.91 14.33 -10.75
C ASP A 221 -4.16 14.49 -9.86
N LEU A 222 -4.60 13.38 -9.23
CA LEU A 222 -5.62 13.33 -8.17
C LEU A 222 -5.16 12.35 -7.09
N ILE A 223 -4.91 12.84 -5.88
CA ILE A 223 -4.45 12.05 -4.75
C ILE A 223 -5.64 11.61 -3.91
N LEU A 224 -5.93 10.30 -3.94
CA LEU A 224 -7.01 9.69 -3.19
C LEU A 224 -6.48 9.11 -1.87
N ALA A 225 -7.27 9.11 -0.81
CA ALA A 225 -6.93 8.47 0.44
C ALA A 225 -8.10 7.69 1.05
N GLU A 226 -7.82 6.60 1.77
CA GLU A 226 -8.82 5.96 2.63
C GLU A 226 -9.00 6.77 3.93
N PRO A 227 -10.21 6.79 4.52
CA PRO A 227 -10.46 7.46 5.80
C PRO A 227 -9.49 7.01 6.89
N LYS A 228 -8.99 7.96 7.66
CA LYS A 228 -8.07 7.76 8.80
C LYS A 228 -6.75 7.06 8.44
N ALA A 229 -6.40 6.97 7.16
CA ALA A 229 -5.11 6.41 6.75
C ALA A 229 -3.96 7.24 7.33
N LEU A 230 -2.96 6.56 7.91
CA LEU A 230 -1.71 7.19 8.32
C LEU A 230 -0.84 7.44 7.09
N ILE A 231 -0.59 8.70 6.81
CA ILE A 231 0.16 9.13 5.62
C ILE A 231 1.20 10.16 6.07
N GLY A 232 2.48 9.86 5.90
CA GLY A 232 3.54 10.77 6.32
C GLY A 232 4.93 10.26 6.00
N PHE A 233 5.95 11.10 6.20
CA PHE A 233 7.32 10.70 5.96
C PHE A 233 7.93 10.01 7.20
N ALA A 234 8.13 10.73 8.27
CA ALA A 234 8.65 10.20 9.53
C ALA A 234 7.52 9.86 10.51
N GLY A 235 7.73 8.85 11.34
CA GLY A 235 6.78 8.51 12.38
C GLY A 235 6.63 9.65 13.42
N ARG A 236 5.39 9.82 13.94
CA ARG A 236 5.03 10.84 14.93
C ARG A 236 6.07 10.96 16.07
N ARG A 237 6.46 9.84 16.67
CA ARG A 237 7.43 9.82 17.78
C ARG A 237 8.78 10.45 17.40
N VAL A 238 9.26 10.19 16.18
CA VAL A 238 10.54 10.74 15.70
C VAL A 238 10.42 12.26 15.55
N ILE A 239 9.31 12.74 14.99
CA ILE A 239 9.08 14.17 14.81
C ILE A 239 8.98 14.88 16.16
N GLU A 240 8.17 14.36 17.09
CA GLU A 240 7.98 14.95 18.42
C GLU A 240 9.30 15.00 19.22
N GLN A 241 10.12 13.95 19.12
CA GLN A 241 11.43 13.93 19.77
C GLN A 241 12.43 14.91 19.14
N THR A 242 12.35 15.12 17.81
CA THR A 242 13.25 16.02 17.10
C THR A 242 12.86 17.48 17.32
N LEU A 243 11.58 17.80 17.17
CA LEU A 243 11.07 19.17 17.34
C LEU A 243 10.86 19.55 18.81
N ARG A 244 10.79 18.56 19.72
CA ARG A 244 10.46 18.74 21.14
C ARG A 244 9.09 19.38 21.36
N GLU A 245 8.17 19.15 20.43
CA GLU A 245 6.80 19.65 20.47
C GLU A 245 5.81 18.50 20.35
N LYS A 246 4.63 18.65 20.96
CA LYS A 246 3.54 17.69 20.84
C LYS A 246 2.74 17.99 19.58
N LEU A 247 2.62 17.00 18.71
CA LEU A 247 1.86 17.10 17.47
C LEU A 247 0.33 16.99 17.73
N PRO A 248 -0.52 17.61 16.91
CA PRO A 248 -1.97 17.43 16.95
C PRO A 248 -2.37 15.94 16.89
N ASP A 249 -3.47 15.56 17.53
CA ASP A 249 -3.86 14.15 17.61
C ASP A 249 -4.19 13.54 16.24
N ASN A 250 -4.75 14.34 15.31
CA ASN A 250 -5.04 13.95 13.94
C ASN A 250 -3.88 14.13 12.95
N PHE A 251 -2.68 14.51 13.43
CA PHE A 251 -1.52 14.74 12.56
C PHE A 251 -1.19 13.50 11.73
N GLN A 252 -0.92 13.68 10.43
CA GLN A 252 -0.66 12.63 9.45
C GLN A 252 -1.85 11.70 9.14
N THR A 253 -3.08 12.05 9.52
CA THR A 253 -4.27 11.35 9.02
C THR A 253 -4.64 11.85 7.62
N ALA A 254 -5.40 11.04 6.86
CA ALA A 254 -5.93 11.46 5.56
C ALA A 254 -6.73 12.76 5.66
N GLU A 255 -7.53 12.92 6.73
CA GLU A 255 -8.33 14.10 6.99
C GLU A 255 -7.47 15.34 7.21
N TYR A 256 -6.41 15.22 8.02
CA TYR A 256 -5.44 16.29 8.23
C TYR A 256 -4.79 16.72 6.91
N LEU A 257 -4.41 15.76 6.07
CA LEU A 257 -3.78 16.04 4.78
C LEU A 257 -4.75 16.65 3.77
N LEU A 258 -6.03 16.28 3.81
CA LEU A 258 -7.07 16.90 3.01
C LEU A 258 -7.24 18.38 3.38
N GLU A 259 -7.33 18.70 4.67
CA GLU A 259 -7.42 20.09 5.17
C GLU A 259 -6.21 20.95 4.78
N HIS A 260 -5.04 20.33 4.63
CA HIS A 260 -3.79 21.02 4.26
C HIS A 260 -3.46 20.95 2.75
N GLY A 261 -4.37 20.42 1.92
CA GLY A 261 -4.21 20.39 0.47
C GLY A 261 -3.20 19.36 -0.07
N PHE A 262 -2.82 18.35 0.71
CA PHE A 262 -1.97 17.24 0.27
C PHE A 262 -2.76 16.04 -0.28
N VAL A 263 -4.02 15.93 0.03
CA VAL A 263 -4.95 14.92 -0.47
C VAL A 263 -6.12 15.63 -1.11
N ASP A 264 -6.58 15.17 -2.26
CA ASP A 264 -7.70 15.79 -2.99
C ASP A 264 -9.05 15.21 -2.56
N VAL A 265 -9.10 13.88 -2.32
CA VAL A 265 -10.37 13.20 -2.01
C VAL A 265 -10.15 12.07 -1.00
N ILE A 266 -10.98 12.03 0.04
CA ILE A 266 -11.09 10.86 0.93
C ILE A 266 -12.22 9.97 0.44
N VAL A 267 -11.89 8.70 0.13
CA VAL A 267 -12.83 7.74 -0.47
C VAL A 267 -13.01 6.53 0.44
N LYS A 268 -14.24 6.27 0.86
CA LYS A 268 -14.57 5.03 1.56
C LYS A 268 -14.45 3.86 0.58
N ARG A 269 -13.98 2.72 1.08
CA ARG A 269 -13.72 1.53 0.26
C ARG A 269 -14.92 1.05 -0.54
N LYS A 270 -16.12 1.13 0.05
CA LYS A 270 -17.38 0.80 -0.63
C LYS A 270 -17.72 1.70 -1.82
N ASP A 271 -17.26 2.95 -1.79
CA ASP A 271 -17.54 3.96 -2.80
C ASP A 271 -16.40 4.09 -3.83
N LEU A 272 -15.32 3.31 -3.66
CA LEU A 272 -14.08 3.46 -4.44
C LEU A 272 -14.30 3.21 -5.93
N LYS A 273 -14.96 2.11 -6.30
CA LYS A 273 -15.19 1.75 -7.71
C LYS A 273 -16.02 2.81 -8.44
N ASP A 274 -17.07 3.32 -7.81
CA ASP A 274 -17.93 4.37 -8.37
C ASP A 274 -17.17 5.70 -8.50
N THR A 275 -16.35 6.02 -7.50
CA THR A 275 -15.50 7.22 -7.55
C THR A 275 -14.49 7.15 -8.68
N LEU A 276 -13.79 6.03 -8.83
CA LEU A 276 -12.86 5.81 -9.93
C LEU A 276 -13.56 5.91 -11.29
N THR A 277 -14.75 5.32 -11.42
CA THR A 277 -15.56 5.40 -12.64
C THR A 277 -15.88 6.86 -13.03
N LYS A 278 -16.26 7.69 -12.06
CA LYS A 278 -16.56 9.11 -12.30
C LYS A 278 -15.29 9.86 -12.73
N ILE A 279 -14.16 9.62 -12.05
CA ILE A 279 -12.89 10.26 -12.37
C ILE A 279 -12.45 9.88 -13.79
N LEU A 280 -12.48 8.60 -14.14
CA LEU A 280 -12.10 8.11 -15.46
C LEU A 280 -12.97 8.74 -16.56
N LYS A 281 -14.29 8.83 -16.36
CA LYS A 281 -15.22 9.49 -17.31
C LYS A 281 -14.92 10.97 -17.48
N ILE A 282 -14.67 11.70 -16.39
CA ILE A 282 -14.33 13.15 -16.45
C ILE A 282 -13.03 13.36 -17.24
N HIS A 283 -12.07 12.44 -17.15
CA HIS A 283 -10.80 12.51 -17.89
C HIS A 283 -10.89 11.90 -19.29
N GLY A 284 -12.09 11.61 -19.80
CA GLY A 284 -12.31 11.17 -21.17
C GLY A 284 -11.85 9.75 -21.48
N VAL A 285 -11.67 8.91 -20.45
CA VAL A 285 -11.35 7.49 -20.66
C VAL A 285 -12.55 6.79 -21.28
N LYS A 286 -12.36 6.19 -22.43
CA LYS A 286 -13.41 5.48 -23.17
C LYS A 286 -13.54 4.04 -22.68
N GLU A 287 -14.75 3.52 -22.72
CA GLU A 287 -15.01 2.11 -22.47
C GLU A 287 -14.33 1.23 -23.57
N LEU A 288 -13.81 0.09 -23.15
CA LEU A 288 -13.25 -0.89 -24.10
C LEU A 288 -14.40 -1.46 -24.94
N ALA A 289 -14.22 -1.53 -26.27
CA ALA A 289 -15.13 -2.28 -27.12
C ALA A 289 -15.07 -3.77 -26.73
N GLU A 290 -16.20 -4.49 -26.73
CA GLU A 290 -16.37 -5.87 -26.22
C GLU A 290 -15.40 -6.93 -26.80
N ALA A 291 -14.50 -6.57 -27.69
CA ALA A 291 -13.65 -7.49 -28.46
C ALA A 291 -12.16 -7.55 -28.01
N ASN A 292 -11.71 -6.85 -26.98
CA ASN A 292 -10.28 -6.71 -26.66
C ASN A 292 -9.93 -6.91 -25.17
N ILE A 293 -10.51 -7.93 -24.51
CA ILE A 293 -10.07 -8.35 -23.17
C ILE A 293 -9.43 -9.73 -23.24
#